data_222a3681f2149297e2ab4ede2baabdf4
#
_entry.id   222a3681f2149297e2ab4ede2baabdf4
#
_cell.length_a   1.000
_cell.length_b   1.000
_cell.length_c   1.000
_cell.angle_alpha   90.00
_cell.angle_beta   90.00
_cell.angle_gamma   90.00
#
_symmetry.space_group_name_H-M   'P 1'
#
loop_
_entity.id
_entity.type
_entity.pdbx_description
1 polymer ?
#
loop_
_entity_poly.entity_id
_entity_poly.type
_entity_poly.pdbx_seq_one_letter_code
_entity_poly.pdbx_strand_id
1 'polypeptide(L)'
;MKRLDDNSDLLKILRCAFETYNTLKSGYLESVYEECLEDELLNAGFSVKRQVRIPVIYKGKVMKKCFYADMVVNDCILLELKAVSTINQAHEKQLQSYMKSTGIKEGMLLNFGHVRSLQWRVFSP
;
A
#
# COMPACT_ATOMS: atom_id res chain seq x y z
N MET A 1 5.88 6.39 14.79
CA MET A 1 5.00 6.65 13.64
C MET A 1 4.73 8.14 13.53
N LYS A 2 4.79 8.66 12.34
CA LYS A 2 4.53 10.08 12.07
C LYS A 2 3.05 10.39 12.28
N ARG A 3 2.75 11.51 12.95
CA ARG A 3 1.39 12.01 13.07
C ARG A 3 0.90 12.49 11.70
N LEU A 4 -0.30 12.05 11.30
CA LEU A 4 -0.89 12.45 10.02
C LEU A 4 -1.60 13.80 10.15
N ASP A 5 -1.31 14.68 9.23
CA ASP A 5 -1.89 15.99 9.08
C ASP A 5 -3.20 15.85 8.28
N ASP A 6 -4.23 16.63 8.62
CA ASP A 6 -5.53 16.59 7.95
C ASP A 6 -5.46 16.84 6.45
N ASN A 7 -4.46 17.60 6.01
CA ASN A 7 -4.26 17.92 4.59
C ASN A 7 -3.25 16.99 3.90
N SER A 8 -2.68 16.02 4.62
CA SER A 8 -1.69 15.14 4.02
C SER A 8 -2.34 14.15 3.06
N ASP A 9 -1.62 13.80 2.00
CA ASP A 9 -2.06 12.77 1.07
C ASP A 9 -2.15 11.41 1.77
N LEU A 10 -1.28 11.14 2.74
CA LEU A 10 -1.34 9.91 3.53
C LEU A 10 -2.68 9.75 4.24
N LEU A 11 -3.19 10.82 4.87
CA LEU A 11 -4.49 10.77 5.54
C LEU A 11 -5.63 10.62 4.54
N LYS A 12 -5.57 11.30 3.40
CA LYS A 12 -6.59 11.17 2.35
C LYS A 12 -6.64 9.75 1.79
N ILE A 13 -5.48 9.15 1.57
CA ILE A 13 -5.39 7.75 1.12
C ILE A 13 -5.97 6.82 2.19
N LEU A 14 -5.63 7.05 3.45
CA LEU A 14 -6.15 6.24 4.55
C LEU A 14 -7.68 6.33 4.62
N ARG A 15 -8.27 7.50 4.42
CA ARG A 15 -9.73 7.66 4.34
C ARG A 15 -10.34 6.85 3.20
N CYS A 16 -9.69 6.82 2.04
CA CYS A 16 -10.12 5.99 0.91
C CYS A 16 -10.09 4.50 1.29
N ALA A 17 -9.04 4.08 2.00
CA ALA A 17 -8.92 2.70 2.46
C ALA A 17 -10.00 2.34 3.48
N PHE A 18 -10.31 3.23 4.41
CA PHE A 18 -11.40 3.03 5.36
C PHE A 18 -12.75 2.93 4.66
N GLU A 19 -13.02 3.77 3.66
CA GLU A 19 -14.24 3.70 2.87
C GLU A 19 -14.36 2.34 2.18
N THR A 20 -13.28 1.87 1.58
CA THR A 20 -13.23 0.54 0.94
C THR A 20 -13.52 -0.56 1.96
N TYR A 21 -12.87 -0.52 3.10
CA TYR A 21 -13.06 -1.52 4.16
C TYR A 21 -14.48 -1.48 4.72
N ASN A 22 -14.99 -0.29 5.01
CA ASN A 22 -16.32 -0.14 5.61
C ASN A 22 -17.43 -0.59 4.67
N THR A 23 -17.22 -0.47 3.38
CA THR A 23 -18.19 -0.94 2.36
C THR A 23 -18.12 -2.45 2.19
N LEU A 24 -16.93 -3.02 2.05
CA LEU A 24 -16.75 -4.44 1.71
C LEU A 24 -16.63 -5.35 2.94
N LYS A 25 -16.06 -4.84 4.03
CA LYS A 25 -15.65 -5.64 5.20
C LYS A 25 -14.59 -6.67 4.79
N SER A 26 -14.21 -7.57 5.71
CA SER A 26 -13.26 -8.63 5.41
C SER A 26 -13.95 -9.75 4.62
N GLY A 27 -13.16 -10.60 3.96
CA GLY A 27 -13.64 -11.82 3.34
C GLY A 27 -13.45 -11.93 1.84
N TYR A 28 -13.05 -10.87 1.18
CA TYR A 28 -12.77 -10.91 -0.26
C TYR A 28 -11.30 -11.20 -0.53
N LEU A 29 -10.99 -11.56 -1.78
CA LEU A 29 -9.62 -11.69 -2.26
C LEU A 29 -8.94 -10.32 -2.28
N GLU A 30 -7.63 -10.31 -2.10
CA GLU A 30 -6.81 -9.10 -2.11
C GLU A 30 -7.05 -8.25 -3.36
N SER A 31 -7.19 -8.90 -4.53
CA SER A 31 -7.41 -8.21 -5.81
C SER A 31 -8.73 -7.40 -5.85
N VAL A 32 -9.74 -7.81 -5.11
CA VAL A 32 -11.01 -7.08 -5.02
C VAL A 32 -10.79 -5.75 -4.30
N TYR A 33 -10.08 -5.79 -3.18
CA TYR A 33 -9.76 -4.57 -2.42
C TYR A 33 -8.88 -3.62 -3.23
N GLU A 34 -7.94 -4.16 -3.98
CA GLU A 34 -7.06 -3.37 -4.84
C GLU A 34 -7.86 -2.59 -5.88
N GLU A 35 -8.77 -3.26 -6.58
CA GLU A 35 -9.61 -2.61 -7.59
C GLU A 35 -10.51 -1.55 -6.98
N CYS A 36 -11.15 -1.85 -5.86
CA CYS A 36 -12.06 -0.90 -5.20
C CYS A 36 -11.31 0.29 -4.61
N LEU A 37 -10.14 0.07 -4.02
CA LEU A 37 -9.31 1.15 -3.51
C LEU A 37 -8.82 2.06 -4.63
N GLU A 38 -8.43 1.50 -5.77
CA GLU A 38 -8.07 2.29 -6.94
C GLU A 38 -9.21 3.23 -7.33
N ASP A 39 -10.43 2.72 -7.38
CA ASP A 39 -11.60 3.52 -7.73
C ASP A 39 -11.78 4.69 -6.75
N GLU A 40 -11.68 4.42 -5.45
CA GLU A 40 -11.76 5.46 -4.41
C GLU A 40 -10.66 6.52 -4.58
N LEU A 41 -9.42 6.08 -4.83
CA LEU A 41 -8.28 6.98 -4.99
C LEU A 41 -8.42 7.86 -6.24
N LEU A 42 -8.84 7.28 -7.36
CA LEU A 42 -9.06 8.04 -8.60
C LEU A 42 -10.16 9.08 -8.40
N ASN A 43 -11.26 8.71 -7.73
CA ASN A 43 -12.35 9.64 -7.45
C ASN A 43 -11.94 10.76 -6.48
N ALA A 44 -10.91 10.51 -5.67
CA ALA A 44 -10.34 11.53 -4.76
C ALA A 44 -9.30 12.42 -5.46
N GLY A 45 -9.02 12.19 -6.75
CA GLY A 45 -8.11 13.03 -7.53
C GLY A 45 -6.66 12.56 -7.58
N PHE A 46 -6.35 11.37 -7.07
CA PHE A 46 -5.00 10.82 -7.14
C PHE A 46 -4.72 10.15 -8.48
N SER A 47 -3.45 10.14 -8.88
CA SER A 47 -2.99 9.25 -9.93
C SER A 47 -2.56 7.93 -9.28
N VAL A 48 -2.89 6.81 -9.92
CA VAL A 48 -2.62 5.47 -9.38
C VAL A 48 -1.97 4.61 -10.45
N LYS A 49 -0.87 3.96 -10.08
CA LYS A 49 -0.25 2.89 -10.90
C LYS A 49 -0.36 1.60 -10.10
N ARG A 50 -0.85 0.54 -10.72
CA ARG A 50 -1.01 -0.77 -10.09
C ARG A 50 0.08 -1.72 -10.57
N GLN A 51 0.47 -2.65 -9.70
CA GLN A 51 1.42 -3.72 -10.01
C GLN A 51 2.69 -3.16 -10.66
N VAL A 52 3.33 -2.24 -9.95
CA VAL A 52 4.54 -1.55 -10.40
C VAL A 52 5.75 -2.44 -10.21
N ARG A 53 6.46 -2.75 -11.30
CA ARG A 53 7.61 -3.63 -11.28
C ARG A 53 8.77 -3.00 -10.51
N ILE A 54 9.33 -3.76 -9.58
CA ILE A 54 10.50 -3.38 -8.79
C ILE A 54 11.64 -4.35 -9.12
N PRO A 55 12.70 -3.91 -9.81
CA PRO A 55 13.82 -4.78 -10.11
C PRO A 55 14.63 -5.10 -8.87
N VAL A 56 15.21 -6.30 -8.83
CA VAL A 56 16.17 -6.70 -7.80
C VAL A 56 17.56 -6.44 -8.34
N ILE A 57 18.33 -5.60 -7.65
CA ILE A 57 19.71 -5.29 -8.01
C ILE A 57 20.63 -5.96 -6.99
N TYR A 58 21.53 -6.82 -7.48
CA TYR A 58 22.50 -7.52 -6.64
C TYR A 58 23.92 -7.27 -7.15
N LYS A 59 24.73 -6.63 -6.34
CA LYS A 59 26.11 -6.25 -6.69
C LYS A 59 26.18 -5.55 -8.05
N GLY A 60 25.29 -4.57 -8.27
CA GLY A 60 25.23 -3.77 -9.49
C GLY A 60 24.58 -4.45 -10.69
N LYS A 61 24.05 -5.67 -10.53
CA LYS A 61 23.42 -6.40 -11.62
C LYS A 61 21.92 -6.53 -11.40
N VAL A 62 21.15 -6.36 -12.46
CA VAL A 62 19.69 -6.60 -12.43
C VAL A 62 19.47 -8.11 -12.50
N MET A 63 18.78 -8.64 -11.50
CA MET A 63 18.48 -10.09 -11.44
C MET A 63 17.25 -10.42 -12.28
N LYS A 64 17.04 -11.72 -12.53
CA LYS A 64 15.84 -12.21 -13.24
C LYS A 64 14.58 -12.04 -12.40
N LYS A 65 14.70 -12.22 -11.07
CA LYS A 65 13.58 -11.99 -10.15
C LYS A 65 13.29 -10.52 -10.03
N CYS A 66 12.01 -10.20 -9.91
CA CYS A 66 11.57 -8.85 -9.60
C CYS A 66 10.38 -8.94 -8.65
N PHE A 67 10.04 -7.82 -8.06
CA PHE A 67 8.83 -7.69 -7.25
C PHE A 67 7.85 -6.75 -7.93
N TYR A 68 6.62 -6.75 -7.44
CA TYR A 68 5.60 -5.83 -7.90
C TYR A 68 4.98 -5.15 -6.68
N ALA A 69 5.04 -3.82 -6.64
CA ALA A 69 4.31 -3.06 -5.64
C ALA A 69 2.84 -3.02 -6.04
N ASP A 70 1.93 -3.20 -5.10
CA ASP A 70 0.50 -3.22 -5.40
C ASP A 70 0.04 -1.93 -6.03
N MET A 71 0.40 -0.79 -5.42
CA MET A 71 0.06 0.53 -5.94
C MET A 71 1.17 1.54 -5.66
N VAL A 72 1.31 2.50 -6.57
CA VAL A 72 2.07 3.72 -6.33
C VAL A 72 1.15 4.90 -6.63
N VAL A 73 0.95 5.75 -5.64
CA VAL A 73 0.04 6.90 -5.71
C VAL A 73 0.86 8.17 -5.92
N ASN A 74 0.48 8.96 -6.91
CA ASN A 74 1.13 10.23 -7.28
C ASN A 74 2.65 10.09 -7.46
N ASP A 75 3.12 8.92 -7.89
CA ASP A 75 4.55 8.59 -8.07
C ASP A 75 5.39 8.74 -6.79
N CYS A 76 4.80 8.93 -5.62
CA CYS A 76 5.55 9.22 -4.39
C CYS A 76 5.10 8.47 -3.14
N ILE A 77 4.01 7.71 -3.19
CA ILE A 77 3.53 6.93 -2.04
C ILE A 77 3.30 5.50 -2.48
N LEU A 78 3.95 4.56 -1.80
CA LEU A 78 3.86 3.15 -2.10
C LEU A 78 2.83 2.49 -1.18
N LEU A 79 1.86 1.78 -1.75
CA LEU A 79 0.86 1.03 -0.98
C LEU A 79 1.05 -0.46 -1.18
N GLU A 80 1.06 -1.21 -0.07
CA GLU A 80 0.99 -2.66 -0.06
C GLU A 80 -0.31 -3.08 0.60
N LEU A 81 -1.08 -3.90 -0.11
CA LEU A 81 -2.38 -4.38 0.35
C LEU A 81 -2.27 -5.84 0.78
N LYS A 82 -2.95 -6.16 1.86
CA LYS A 82 -3.04 -7.53 2.37
C LYS A 82 -4.50 -7.86 2.66
N ALA A 83 -4.81 -9.14 2.61
CA ALA A 83 -6.12 -9.67 3.03
C ALA A 83 -5.87 -10.87 3.95
N VAL A 84 -5.19 -10.61 5.06
CA VAL A 84 -4.78 -11.60 6.06
C VAL A 84 -5.47 -11.32 7.39
N SER A 85 -5.49 -12.28 8.30
CA SER A 85 -6.14 -12.09 9.60
C SER A 85 -5.47 -11.00 10.42
N THR A 86 -4.14 -10.91 10.37
CA THR A 86 -3.39 -9.90 11.13
C THR A 86 -2.07 -9.60 10.42
N ILE A 87 -1.70 -8.33 10.37
CA ILE A 87 -0.39 -7.88 9.88
C ILE A 87 0.71 -8.41 10.81
N ASN A 88 1.83 -8.81 10.23
CA ASN A 88 3.02 -9.22 10.98
C ASN A 88 4.25 -8.45 10.50
N GLN A 89 5.40 -8.69 11.17
CA GLN A 89 6.66 -8.00 10.85
C GLN A 89 7.16 -8.30 9.43
N ALA A 90 6.89 -9.48 8.90
CA ALA A 90 7.32 -9.81 7.53
C ALA A 90 6.62 -8.92 6.51
N HIS A 91 5.35 -8.60 6.74
CA HIS A 91 4.60 -7.68 5.88
C HIS A 91 5.20 -6.27 5.91
N GLU A 92 5.56 -5.79 7.11
CA GLU A 92 6.18 -4.47 7.25
C GLU A 92 7.56 -4.42 6.59
N LYS A 93 8.36 -5.47 6.74
CA LYS A 93 9.68 -5.56 6.11
C LYS A 93 9.57 -5.59 4.59
N GLN A 94 8.56 -6.26 4.06
CA GLN A 94 8.31 -6.30 2.61
C GLN A 94 8.08 -4.88 2.07
N LEU A 95 7.19 -4.13 2.70
CA LEU A 95 6.94 -2.75 2.31
C LEU A 95 8.21 -1.90 2.39
N GLN A 96 8.95 -2.00 3.49
CA GLN A 96 10.18 -1.25 3.68
C GLN A 96 11.24 -1.60 2.63
N SER A 97 11.34 -2.88 2.26
CA SER A 97 12.24 -3.33 1.19
C SER A 97 11.88 -2.70 -0.16
N TYR A 98 10.59 -2.65 -0.47
CA TYR A 98 10.11 -2.04 -1.71
C TYR A 98 10.36 -0.53 -1.72
N MET A 99 10.16 0.15 -0.59
CA MET A 99 10.48 1.57 -0.45
C MET A 99 11.97 1.82 -0.68
N LYS A 100 12.82 0.98 -0.09
CA LYS A 100 14.28 1.09 -0.27
C LYS A 100 14.68 0.87 -1.73
N SER A 101 14.11 -0.14 -2.38
CA SER A 101 14.45 -0.47 -3.77
C SER A 101 13.99 0.59 -4.77
N THR A 102 12.88 1.27 -4.49
CA THR A 102 12.32 2.30 -5.37
C THR A 102 12.80 3.71 -5.05
N GLY A 103 13.35 3.93 -3.86
CA GLY A 103 13.67 5.28 -3.38
C GLY A 103 12.44 6.07 -2.92
N ILE A 104 11.27 5.46 -2.91
CA ILE A 104 10.05 6.10 -2.43
C ILE A 104 10.11 6.23 -0.90
N LYS A 105 9.87 7.44 -0.40
CA LYS A 105 10.07 7.76 1.01
C LYS A 105 8.85 7.55 1.89
N GLU A 106 7.67 7.45 1.31
CA GLU A 106 6.44 7.24 2.06
C GLU A 106 5.73 5.97 1.60
N GLY A 107 5.24 5.20 2.55
CA GLY A 107 4.53 3.96 2.24
C GLY A 107 3.48 3.64 3.26
N MET A 108 2.49 2.87 2.86
CA MET A 108 1.42 2.41 3.71
C MET A 108 1.19 0.93 3.48
N LEU A 109 1.02 0.22 4.59
CA LEU A 109 0.58 -1.17 4.59
C LEU A 109 -0.88 -1.17 5.02
N LEU A 110 -1.75 -1.74 4.20
CA LEU A 110 -3.19 -1.75 4.42
C LEU A 110 -3.67 -3.20 4.41
N ASN A 111 -4.27 -3.64 5.51
CA ASN A 111 -4.81 -5.00 5.61
C ASN A 111 -6.32 -4.98 5.74
N PHE A 112 -6.98 -5.53 4.74
CA PHE A 112 -8.43 -5.62 4.65
C PHE A 112 -9.00 -6.94 5.19
N GLY A 113 -8.12 -7.86 5.60
CA GLY A 113 -8.55 -9.19 6.04
C GLY A 113 -8.86 -9.32 7.53
N HIS A 114 -8.58 -8.28 8.32
CA HIS A 114 -8.87 -8.30 9.74
C HIS A 114 -10.38 -8.10 9.96
N VAL A 115 -10.98 -8.92 10.82
CA VAL A 115 -12.46 -8.96 10.94
C VAL A 115 -13.06 -7.77 11.67
N ARG A 116 -12.29 -7.05 12.48
CA ARG A 116 -12.79 -5.96 13.34
C ARG A 116 -12.63 -4.58 12.71
N SER A 117 -11.55 -4.38 11.96
CA SER A 117 -11.22 -3.06 11.43
C SER A 117 -10.15 -3.17 10.36
N LEU A 118 -9.99 -2.11 9.58
CA LEU A 118 -8.81 -1.96 8.72
C LEU A 118 -7.58 -1.88 9.63
N GLN A 119 -6.58 -2.74 9.38
CA GLN A 119 -5.27 -2.59 10.01
C GLN A 119 -4.36 -1.83 9.06
N TRP A 120 -3.56 -0.91 9.60
CA TRP A 120 -2.69 -0.10 8.76
C TRP A 120 -1.41 0.30 9.48
N ARG A 121 -0.37 0.56 8.67
CA ARG A 121 0.91 1.09 9.14
C ARG A 121 1.38 2.14 8.14
N VAL A 122 2.01 3.19 8.63
CA VAL A 122 2.58 4.25 7.80
C VAL A 122 4.07 4.34 8.08
N PHE A 123 4.84 4.38 7.00
CA PHE A 123 6.30 4.59 7.07
C PHE A 123 6.65 5.85 6.31
N SER A 124 7.31 6.78 6.99
CA SER A 124 7.76 8.04 6.40
C SER A 124 9.00 8.53 7.16
N PRO A 125 9.80 9.42 6.57
CA PRO A 125 10.95 10.01 7.24
C PRO A 125 10.56 10.75 8.50
#